data_e70b57151961ef313360a3152248ee2d
#
_entry.id   e70b57151961ef313360a3152248ee2d
#
_cell.length_a   1.000
_cell.length_b   1.000
_cell.length_c   1.000
_cell.angle_alpha   90.00
_cell.angle_beta   90.00
_cell.angle_gamma   90.00
#
_symmetry.space_group_name_H-M   'P 1'
#
loop_
_entity.id
_entity.type
_entity.pdbx_description
1 polymer ?
#
loop_
_entity_poly.entity_id
_entity_poly.type
_entity_poly.pdbx_seq_one_letter_code
_entity_poly.pdbx_strand_id
1 'polypeptide(L)'
;IPFLPHDSVSQNLPISARLNLYTALAKDIMLKELSILLNHFPQLHEKLIHQFLIEAYLYLSNECFLREVHARILSCMSAHQKHIVVAHSLGSVIAYNLLHMHPEFQVCRFITLGSPLAFRIIQDKILHPIIRPKSIHGDWMNFYSNDDFLTAFPLSNAPFCFKPAIINRMISTFANKPHEITGYLQHPDVVKSIVEPLQKR
;
A
#
# COMPACT_ATOMS: atom_id res chain seq x y z
N ILE A 1 -21.79 4.12 9.89
CA ILE A 1 -20.57 3.39 10.30
C ILE A 1 -20.70 3.25 11.81
N PRO A 2 -20.80 2.04 12.39
CA PRO A 2 -20.77 1.93 13.85
C PRO A 2 -19.38 2.30 14.34
N PHE A 3 -19.30 3.27 15.23
CA PHE A 3 -18.13 3.66 15.98
C PHE A 3 -17.63 2.44 16.76
N LEU A 4 -16.36 2.06 16.56
CA LEU A 4 -15.67 1.17 17.51
C LEU A 4 -15.54 1.91 18.84
N PRO A 5 -15.83 1.28 19.99
CA PRO A 5 -15.74 1.93 21.27
C PRO A 5 -14.31 2.39 21.54
N HIS A 6 -14.18 3.64 21.94
CA HIS A 6 -12.97 4.23 22.50
C HIS A 6 -12.78 3.65 23.91
N ASP A 7 -12.27 2.42 23.99
CA ASP A 7 -12.10 1.78 25.28
C ASP A 7 -10.66 1.85 25.76
N SER A 8 -10.51 2.50 26.90
CA SER A 8 -9.32 2.52 27.74
C SER A 8 -8.79 1.11 28.15
N VAL A 9 -9.58 0.07 27.94
CA VAL A 9 -9.23 -1.34 28.21
C VAL A 9 -8.24 -1.90 27.18
N SER A 10 -8.22 -1.39 25.95
CA SER A 10 -7.33 -1.92 24.91
C SER A 10 -5.87 -1.49 25.04
N GLN A 11 -5.59 -0.42 25.79
CA GLN A 11 -4.24 0.14 25.92
C GLN A 11 -3.28 -0.72 26.76
N ASN A 12 -3.79 -1.57 27.65
CA ASN A 12 -3.01 -2.40 28.56
C ASN A 12 -2.75 -3.83 28.07
N LEU A 13 -3.25 -4.19 26.87
CA LEU A 13 -3.05 -5.52 26.31
C LEU A 13 -1.75 -5.60 25.50
N PRO A 14 -1.04 -6.74 25.51
CA PRO A 14 0.08 -7.00 24.60
C PRO A 14 -0.33 -6.81 23.14
N ILE A 15 0.59 -6.38 22.28
CA ILE A 15 0.33 -6.10 20.85
C ILE A 15 -0.36 -7.30 20.17
N SER A 16 0.06 -8.53 20.48
CA SER A 16 -0.54 -9.75 19.97
C SER A 16 -2.02 -9.93 20.40
N ALA A 17 -2.36 -9.59 21.63
CA ALA A 17 -3.73 -9.69 22.14
C ALA A 17 -4.64 -8.59 21.55
N ARG A 18 -4.10 -7.37 21.32
CA ARG A 18 -4.81 -6.31 20.61
C ARG A 18 -5.06 -6.70 19.16
N LEU A 19 -4.06 -7.27 18.48
CA LEU A 19 -4.19 -7.75 17.12
C LEU A 19 -5.28 -8.81 16.99
N ASN A 20 -5.33 -9.77 17.93
CA ASN A 20 -6.37 -10.82 17.97
C ASN A 20 -7.77 -10.26 18.22
N LEU A 21 -7.92 -9.28 19.10
CA LEU A 21 -9.20 -8.63 19.37
C LEU A 21 -9.70 -7.85 18.15
N TYR A 22 -8.81 -7.06 17.52
CA TYR A 22 -9.14 -6.30 16.31
C TYR A 22 -9.41 -7.23 15.12
N THR A 23 -8.70 -8.35 15.02
CA THR A 23 -8.93 -9.37 13.99
C THR A 23 -10.31 -10.01 14.13
N ALA A 24 -10.76 -10.27 15.36
CA ALA A 24 -12.09 -10.83 15.61
C ALA A 24 -13.23 -9.84 15.28
N LEU A 25 -13.08 -8.57 15.67
CA LEU A 25 -14.04 -7.50 15.36
C LEU A 25 -14.05 -7.12 13.87
N ALA A 26 -12.88 -7.15 13.24
CA ALA A 26 -12.74 -6.89 11.80
C ALA A 26 -13.38 -7.99 10.94
N LYS A 27 -13.42 -9.22 11.43
CA LYS A 27 -13.83 -10.40 10.67
C LYS A 27 -15.26 -10.30 10.11
N ASP A 28 -16.20 -9.78 10.89
CA ASP A 28 -17.61 -9.71 10.48
C ASP A 28 -17.88 -8.60 9.41
N ILE A 29 -17.22 -7.47 9.54
CA ILE A 29 -17.36 -6.36 8.57
C ILE A 29 -16.63 -6.71 7.28
N MET A 30 -15.47 -7.34 7.40
CA MET A 30 -14.65 -7.77 6.28
C MET A 30 -15.25 -8.89 5.47
N LEU A 31 -15.95 -9.83 6.09
CA LEU A 31 -16.63 -10.92 5.36
C LEU A 31 -17.65 -10.40 4.35
N LYS A 32 -18.29 -9.26 4.63
CA LYS A 32 -19.18 -8.59 3.67
C LYS A 32 -18.43 -7.94 2.52
N GLU A 33 -17.35 -7.23 2.81
CA GLU A 33 -16.52 -6.57 1.77
C GLU A 33 -15.71 -7.60 0.98
N LEU A 34 -15.26 -8.68 1.64
CA LEU A 34 -14.61 -9.82 1.02
C LEU A 34 -15.52 -10.55 0.02
N SER A 35 -16.79 -10.76 0.37
CA SER A 35 -17.74 -11.43 -0.52
C SER A 35 -17.95 -10.65 -1.82
N ILE A 36 -17.90 -9.33 -1.77
CA ILE A 36 -18.00 -8.48 -2.96
C ILE A 36 -16.74 -8.64 -3.85
N LEU A 37 -15.56 -8.66 -3.24
CA LEU A 37 -14.30 -8.87 -3.96
C LEU A 37 -14.16 -10.28 -4.53
N LEU A 38 -14.51 -11.31 -3.75
CA LEU A 38 -14.49 -12.71 -4.20
C LEU A 38 -15.47 -12.99 -5.34
N ASN A 39 -16.64 -12.33 -5.35
CA ASN A 39 -17.59 -12.44 -6.44
C ASN A 39 -17.08 -11.84 -7.75
N HIS A 40 -16.17 -10.88 -7.68
CA HIS A 40 -15.53 -10.29 -8.86
C HIS A 40 -14.28 -11.06 -9.33
N PHE A 41 -13.67 -11.87 -8.45
CA PHE A 41 -12.42 -12.57 -8.72
C PHE A 41 -12.45 -14.03 -8.21
N PRO A 42 -13.22 -14.93 -8.84
CA PRO A 42 -13.46 -16.28 -8.34
C PRO A 42 -12.23 -17.21 -8.34
N GLN A 43 -11.11 -16.80 -8.94
CA GLN A 43 -9.86 -17.60 -8.98
C GLN A 43 -8.85 -17.23 -7.88
N LEU A 44 -9.24 -16.38 -6.94
CA LEU A 44 -8.35 -15.90 -5.89
C LEU A 44 -8.05 -16.97 -4.85
N HIS A 45 -6.78 -17.15 -4.52
CA HIS A 45 -6.38 -17.94 -3.34
C HIS A 45 -6.93 -17.26 -2.08
N GLU A 46 -8.03 -17.77 -1.59
CA GLU A 46 -8.82 -17.26 -0.47
C GLU A 46 -7.97 -16.82 0.74
N LYS A 47 -6.90 -17.55 1.04
CA LYS A 47 -6.00 -17.27 2.17
C LYS A 47 -5.20 -15.97 2.00
N LEU A 48 -4.68 -15.69 0.79
CA LEU A 48 -3.88 -14.46 0.54
C LEU A 48 -4.73 -13.22 0.58
N ILE A 49 -5.95 -13.30 0.03
CA ILE A 49 -6.90 -12.19 0.06
C ILE A 49 -7.33 -11.92 1.50
N HIS A 50 -7.63 -12.96 2.24
CA HIS A 50 -8.07 -12.85 3.62
C HIS A 50 -7.00 -12.15 4.46
N GLN A 51 -5.73 -12.52 4.32
CA GLN A 51 -4.63 -11.88 5.03
C GLN A 51 -4.46 -10.41 4.61
N PHE A 52 -4.40 -10.15 3.29
CA PHE A 52 -4.29 -8.79 2.75
C PHE A 52 -5.42 -7.88 3.26
N LEU A 53 -6.66 -8.36 3.24
CA LEU A 53 -7.81 -7.56 3.65
C LEU A 53 -7.82 -7.27 5.15
N ILE A 54 -7.39 -8.23 5.98
CA ILE A 54 -7.24 -8.02 7.43
C ILE A 54 -6.22 -6.91 7.69
N GLU A 55 -5.04 -7.02 7.08
CA GLU A 55 -3.95 -6.05 7.27
C GLU A 55 -4.36 -4.66 6.73
N ALA A 56 -4.98 -4.62 5.54
CA ALA A 56 -5.47 -3.38 4.95
C ALA A 56 -6.56 -2.72 5.80
N TYR A 57 -7.51 -3.52 6.31
CA TYR A 57 -8.56 -3.01 7.18
C TYR A 57 -7.99 -2.48 8.49
N LEU A 58 -7.09 -3.20 9.15
CA LEU A 58 -6.44 -2.74 10.38
C LEU A 58 -5.71 -1.42 10.16
N TYR A 59 -4.95 -1.32 9.07
CA TYR A 59 -4.22 -0.11 8.76
C TYR A 59 -5.16 1.07 8.44
N LEU A 60 -6.21 0.85 7.65
CA LEU A 60 -7.10 1.92 7.17
C LEU A 60 -8.20 2.30 8.15
N SER A 61 -8.48 1.48 9.19
CA SER A 61 -9.58 1.70 10.13
C SER A 61 -9.15 1.90 11.58
N ASN A 62 -7.87 1.62 11.91
CA ASN A 62 -7.35 1.75 13.27
C ASN A 62 -6.24 2.78 13.33
N GLU A 63 -6.56 3.96 13.88
CA GLU A 63 -5.62 5.07 13.98
C GLU A 63 -4.37 4.77 14.82
N CYS A 64 -4.52 3.97 15.90
CA CYS A 64 -3.38 3.57 16.73
C CYS A 64 -2.43 2.67 15.95
N PHE A 65 -2.97 1.70 15.19
CA PHE A 65 -2.17 0.82 14.34
C PHE A 65 -1.48 1.61 13.23
N LEU A 66 -2.20 2.52 12.55
CA LEU A 66 -1.64 3.41 11.54
C LEU A 66 -0.46 4.21 12.10
N ARG A 67 -0.65 4.87 13.27
CA ARG A 67 0.41 5.66 13.90
C ARG A 67 1.64 4.83 14.26
N GLU A 68 1.45 3.62 14.76
CA GLU A 68 2.58 2.73 15.09
C GLU A 68 3.36 2.29 13.84
N VAL A 69 2.65 1.93 12.76
CA VAL A 69 3.26 1.59 11.48
C VAL A 69 4.05 2.78 10.93
N HIS A 70 3.44 3.98 10.94
CA HIS A 70 4.11 5.20 10.49
C HIS A 70 5.33 5.52 11.34
N ALA A 71 5.24 5.46 12.67
CA ALA A 71 6.36 5.73 13.56
C ALA A 71 7.58 4.85 13.27
N ARG A 72 7.36 3.56 12.98
CA ARG A 72 8.44 2.63 12.60
C ARG A 72 9.11 3.02 11.29
N ILE A 73 8.35 3.43 10.29
CA ILE A 73 8.91 3.85 9.00
C ILE A 73 9.63 5.19 9.17
N LEU A 74 9.02 6.14 9.89
CA LEU A 74 9.59 7.46 10.14
C LEU A 74 10.91 7.39 10.88
N SER A 75 11.11 6.40 11.76
CA SER A 75 12.39 6.22 12.47
C SER A 75 13.56 5.88 11.51
N CYS A 76 13.26 5.45 10.27
CA CYS A 76 14.26 5.15 9.24
C CYS A 76 14.37 6.25 8.18
N MET A 77 13.59 7.34 8.28
CA MET A 77 13.57 8.42 7.30
C MET A 77 14.11 9.73 7.89
N SER A 78 14.72 10.54 7.04
CA SER A 78 15.26 11.86 7.43
C SER A 78 14.85 12.91 6.40
N ALA A 79 14.38 14.07 6.86
CA ALA A 79 14.07 15.21 5.99
C ALA A 79 15.31 15.81 5.29
N HIS A 80 16.51 15.53 5.84
CA HIS A 80 17.79 16.05 5.31
C HIS A 80 18.43 15.11 4.26
N GLN A 81 17.80 13.99 3.95
CA GLN A 81 18.33 13.02 2.99
C GLN A 81 17.36 12.78 1.85
N LYS A 82 17.92 12.47 0.68
CA LYS A 82 17.13 12.02 -0.46
C LYS A 82 16.80 10.55 -0.31
N HIS A 83 15.54 10.19 -0.55
CA HIS A 83 15.03 8.84 -0.43
C HIS A 83 14.62 8.27 -1.79
N ILE A 84 14.87 6.99 -1.98
CA ILE A 84 14.19 6.14 -2.96
C ILE A 84 13.25 5.26 -2.14
N VAL A 85 11.95 5.39 -2.35
CA VAL A 85 10.95 4.60 -1.65
C VAL A 85 10.44 3.52 -2.57
N VAL A 86 10.62 2.25 -2.19
CA VAL A 86 10.09 1.08 -2.89
C VAL A 86 9.05 0.43 -2.00
N ALA A 87 7.83 0.34 -2.49
CA ALA A 87 6.71 -0.11 -1.69
C ALA A 87 5.88 -1.16 -2.43
N HIS A 88 5.65 -2.31 -1.80
CA HIS A 88 4.92 -3.43 -2.37
C HIS A 88 3.54 -3.59 -1.72
N SER A 89 2.53 -3.93 -2.51
CA SER A 89 1.19 -4.29 -2.02
C SER A 89 0.62 -3.22 -1.06
N LEU A 90 0.12 -3.62 0.11
CA LEU A 90 -0.35 -2.71 1.16
C LEU A 90 0.71 -1.67 1.56
N GLY A 91 1.99 -2.01 1.48
CA GLY A 91 3.07 -1.07 1.71
C GLY A 91 3.01 0.17 0.81
N SER A 92 2.46 0.05 -0.41
CA SER A 92 2.28 1.19 -1.32
C SER A 92 1.18 2.15 -0.85
N VAL A 93 0.14 1.64 -0.20
CA VAL A 93 -0.93 2.43 0.43
C VAL A 93 -0.38 3.16 1.66
N ILE A 94 0.40 2.44 2.48
CA ILE A 94 1.07 3.00 3.66
C ILE A 94 2.02 4.12 3.24
N ALA A 95 2.87 3.86 2.25
CA ALA A 95 3.83 4.83 1.74
C ALA A 95 3.11 6.06 1.14
N TYR A 96 2.02 5.87 0.39
CA TYR A 96 1.23 6.98 -0.14
C TYR A 96 0.72 7.90 0.98
N ASN A 97 0.06 7.34 2.00
CA ASN A 97 -0.47 8.12 3.12
C ASN A 97 0.65 8.81 3.90
N LEU A 98 1.73 8.11 4.21
CA LEU A 98 2.87 8.65 4.93
C LEU A 98 3.52 9.81 4.17
N LEU A 99 3.80 9.64 2.87
CA LEU A 99 4.38 10.67 2.03
C LEU A 99 3.45 11.87 1.82
N HIS A 100 2.14 11.64 1.86
CA HIS A 100 1.13 12.71 1.81
C HIS A 100 1.13 13.53 3.10
N MET A 101 1.28 12.89 4.25
CA MET A 101 1.32 13.55 5.57
C MET A 101 2.64 14.28 5.86
N HIS A 102 3.74 13.89 5.19
CA HIS A 102 5.09 14.34 5.46
C HIS A 102 5.72 15.00 4.22
N PRO A 103 5.27 16.23 3.87
CA PRO A 103 5.80 16.97 2.71
C PRO A 103 7.27 17.38 2.85
N GLU A 104 7.85 17.31 4.06
CA GLU A 104 9.24 17.63 4.35
C GLU A 104 10.24 16.60 3.81
N PHE A 105 9.83 15.39 3.48
CA PHE A 105 10.71 14.39 2.91
C PHE A 105 11.08 14.67 1.45
N GLN A 106 12.27 14.27 1.06
CA GLN A 106 12.79 14.43 -0.28
C GLN A 106 12.85 13.06 -0.99
N VAL A 107 11.73 12.65 -1.59
CA VAL A 107 11.65 11.40 -2.34
C VAL A 107 12.03 11.65 -3.79
N CYS A 108 13.24 11.26 -4.18
CA CYS A 108 13.74 11.42 -5.55
C CYS A 108 13.21 10.33 -6.51
N ARG A 109 12.72 9.21 -5.98
CA ARG A 109 11.99 8.19 -6.73
C ARG A 109 11.02 7.44 -5.81
N PHE A 110 9.75 7.34 -6.23
CA PHE A 110 8.75 6.49 -5.59
C PHE A 110 8.40 5.34 -6.53
N ILE A 111 8.55 4.11 -6.07
CA ILE A 111 8.31 2.90 -6.84
C ILE A 111 7.25 2.08 -6.12
N THR A 112 6.11 1.87 -6.77
CA THR A 112 5.05 1.00 -6.28
C THR A 112 5.05 -0.30 -7.07
N LEU A 113 5.06 -1.42 -6.35
CA LEU A 113 5.10 -2.77 -6.89
C LEU A 113 3.82 -3.49 -6.46
N GLY A 114 3.07 -4.01 -7.41
CA GLY A 114 1.85 -4.74 -7.06
C GLY A 114 0.91 -3.92 -6.17
N SER A 115 0.60 -2.67 -6.55
CA SER A 115 -0.13 -1.72 -5.70
C SER A 115 -1.64 -1.85 -5.83
N PRO A 116 -2.40 -1.96 -4.72
CA PRO A 116 -3.85 -1.98 -4.73
C PRO A 116 -4.50 -0.58 -4.79
N LEU A 117 -3.74 0.49 -4.98
CA LEU A 117 -4.25 1.88 -5.03
C LEU A 117 -5.29 2.11 -6.13
N ALA A 118 -5.32 1.25 -7.18
CA ALA A 118 -6.34 1.33 -8.22
C ALA A 118 -7.75 0.91 -7.75
N PHE A 119 -7.86 0.17 -6.63
CA PHE A 119 -9.15 -0.28 -6.13
C PHE A 119 -9.91 0.85 -5.41
N ARG A 120 -11.18 1.01 -5.78
CA ARG A 120 -12.03 2.05 -5.22
C ARG A 120 -12.17 1.94 -3.70
N ILE A 121 -12.28 0.74 -3.17
CA ILE A 121 -12.36 0.49 -1.72
C ILE A 121 -11.13 1.00 -0.97
N ILE A 122 -9.95 0.97 -1.58
CA ILE A 122 -8.72 1.54 -1.03
C ILE A 122 -8.75 3.06 -1.16
N GLN A 123 -9.18 3.57 -2.33
CA GLN A 123 -9.29 5.01 -2.59
C GLN A 123 -10.23 5.71 -1.61
N ASP A 124 -11.33 5.08 -1.25
CA ASP A 124 -12.31 5.62 -0.30
C ASP A 124 -11.78 5.72 1.14
N LYS A 125 -10.66 5.07 1.44
CA LYS A 125 -10.08 4.96 2.80
C LYS A 125 -8.72 5.65 2.97
N ILE A 126 -8.02 5.97 1.89
CA ILE A 126 -6.75 6.71 1.97
C ILE A 126 -6.99 8.21 2.21
N LEU A 127 -5.93 8.96 2.44
CA LEU A 127 -6.02 10.40 2.69
C LEU A 127 -6.61 11.16 1.50
N HIS A 128 -7.53 12.07 1.80
CA HIS A 128 -8.16 12.95 0.84
C HIS A 128 -7.73 14.41 1.02
N PRO A 129 -7.71 15.20 -0.04
CA PRO A 129 -7.95 14.82 -1.45
C PRO A 129 -6.84 13.91 -1.97
N ILE A 130 -7.18 12.98 -2.89
CA ILE A 130 -6.17 12.14 -3.54
C ILE A 130 -5.37 13.00 -4.52
N ILE A 131 -4.19 13.39 -4.12
CA ILE A 131 -3.25 14.22 -4.89
C ILE A 131 -1.87 13.58 -4.90
N ARG A 132 -1.02 14.00 -5.81
CA ARG A 132 0.38 13.60 -5.78
C ARG A 132 1.04 14.15 -4.52
N PRO A 133 1.63 13.32 -3.64
CA PRO A 133 2.31 13.79 -2.44
C PRO A 133 3.43 14.79 -2.78
N LYS A 134 3.47 15.91 -2.07
CA LYS A 134 4.47 16.98 -2.29
C LYS A 134 5.90 16.52 -2.00
N SER A 135 6.06 15.52 -1.14
CA SER A 135 7.34 14.89 -0.83
C SER A 135 7.96 14.14 -2.03
N ILE A 136 7.17 13.80 -3.07
CA ILE A 136 7.66 13.11 -4.25
C ILE A 136 8.16 14.13 -5.27
N HIS A 137 9.46 14.44 -5.22
CA HIS A 137 10.11 15.40 -6.10
C HIS A 137 10.51 14.79 -7.45
N GLY A 138 10.79 13.49 -7.48
CA GLY A 138 11.16 12.77 -8.71
C GLY A 138 10.00 11.93 -9.26
N ASP A 139 10.31 10.91 -10.05
CA ASP A 139 9.30 10.09 -10.70
C ASP A 139 8.57 9.19 -9.71
N TRP A 140 7.27 9.00 -9.95
CA TRP A 140 6.50 7.90 -9.40
C TRP A 140 6.34 6.84 -10.48
N MET A 141 6.95 5.67 -10.26
CA MET A 141 6.86 4.51 -11.15
C MET A 141 5.98 3.45 -10.51
N ASN A 142 5.02 2.95 -11.26
CA ASN A 142 4.10 1.90 -10.81
C ASN A 142 4.30 0.66 -11.67
N PHE A 143 4.77 -0.43 -11.06
CA PHE A 143 4.89 -1.73 -11.71
C PHE A 143 3.73 -2.63 -11.31
N TYR A 144 3.03 -3.16 -12.30
CA TYR A 144 1.89 -4.04 -12.13
C TYR A 144 1.99 -5.24 -13.06
N SER A 145 1.28 -6.31 -12.75
CA SER A 145 1.23 -7.52 -13.56
C SER A 145 -0.22 -7.92 -13.83
N ASN A 146 -0.52 -8.37 -15.05
CA ASN A 146 -1.84 -8.91 -15.37
C ASN A 146 -2.11 -10.26 -14.67
N ASP A 147 -1.05 -10.97 -14.28
CA ASP A 147 -1.17 -12.22 -13.54
C ASP A 147 -1.43 -11.98 -12.05
N ASP A 148 -1.12 -10.75 -11.57
CA ASP A 148 -1.34 -10.33 -10.19
C ASP A 148 -2.71 -9.65 -10.05
N PHE A 149 -3.69 -10.41 -9.63
CA PHE A 149 -5.08 -9.98 -9.50
C PHE A 149 -5.30 -8.81 -8.51
N LEU A 150 -4.40 -8.62 -7.52
CA LEU A 150 -4.46 -7.45 -6.63
C LEU A 150 -4.01 -6.17 -7.32
N THR A 151 -3.46 -6.24 -8.53
CA THR A 151 -2.76 -5.12 -9.14
C THR A 151 -2.82 -5.07 -10.67
N ALA A 152 -3.79 -5.74 -11.23
CA ALA A 152 -3.95 -5.83 -12.69
C ALA A 152 -4.21 -4.49 -13.40
N PHE A 153 -4.33 -3.39 -12.65
CA PHE A 153 -4.72 -2.09 -13.21
C PHE A 153 -3.62 -1.04 -13.05
N PRO A 154 -3.33 -0.27 -14.11
CA PRO A 154 -2.44 0.87 -14.01
C PRO A 154 -3.06 2.01 -13.20
N LEU A 155 -2.21 2.82 -12.55
CA LEU A 155 -2.60 4.07 -11.89
C LEU A 155 -2.60 5.22 -12.91
N SER A 156 -3.55 5.19 -13.86
CA SER A 156 -3.61 6.17 -14.97
C SER A 156 -4.93 6.93 -15.05
N ASN A 157 -5.97 6.39 -14.42
CA ASN A 157 -7.31 7.00 -14.41
C ASN A 157 -7.54 7.81 -13.12
N ALA A 158 -8.59 8.63 -13.13
CA ALA A 158 -9.00 9.32 -11.92
C ALA A 158 -9.15 8.32 -10.75
N PRO A 159 -8.67 8.68 -9.55
CA PRO A 159 -8.15 9.98 -9.11
C PRO A 159 -6.64 10.19 -9.36
N PHE A 160 -5.90 9.25 -9.99
CA PHE A 160 -4.45 9.27 -10.15
C PHE A 160 -3.95 10.00 -11.41
N CYS A 161 -4.78 10.87 -12.01
CA CYS A 161 -4.39 11.71 -13.16
C CYS A 161 -3.50 12.89 -12.73
N PHE A 162 -2.31 12.59 -12.21
CA PHE A 162 -1.39 13.60 -11.69
C PHE A 162 -0.55 14.28 -12.77
N LYS A 163 0.04 15.43 -12.40
CA LYS A 163 1.08 16.12 -13.16
C LYS A 163 2.26 16.39 -12.22
N PRO A 164 3.46 15.82 -12.50
CA PRO A 164 3.77 14.85 -13.55
C PRO A 164 3.02 13.51 -13.37
N ALA A 165 2.77 12.83 -14.50
CA ALA A 165 2.02 11.58 -14.50
C ALA A 165 2.79 10.44 -13.80
N ILE A 166 2.05 9.44 -13.30
CA ILE A 166 2.63 8.19 -12.83
C ILE A 166 3.09 7.38 -14.05
N ILE A 167 4.33 6.89 -14.01
CA ILE A 167 4.91 6.05 -15.05
C ILE A 167 4.49 4.60 -14.79
N ASN A 168 3.44 4.14 -15.47
CA ASN A 168 2.96 2.78 -15.34
C ASN A 168 3.75 1.82 -16.24
N ARG A 169 4.18 0.69 -15.68
CA ARG A 169 4.91 -0.38 -16.38
C ARG A 169 4.28 -1.73 -16.07
N MET A 170 3.78 -2.37 -17.10
CA MET A 170 3.34 -3.75 -17.00
C MET A 170 4.54 -4.67 -17.09
N ILE A 171 4.65 -5.63 -16.18
CA ILE A 171 5.71 -6.64 -16.14
C ILE A 171 5.11 -8.02 -15.90
N SER A 172 5.86 -9.06 -16.20
CA SER A 172 5.51 -10.44 -15.82
C SER A 172 6.17 -10.79 -14.49
N THR A 173 5.42 -11.41 -13.61
CA THR A 173 5.88 -11.95 -12.34
C THR A 173 5.85 -13.49 -12.37
N PHE A 174 6.01 -14.16 -11.22
CA PHE A 174 5.93 -15.62 -11.18
C PHE A 174 4.51 -16.14 -11.42
N ALA A 175 4.33 -17.05 -12.37
CA ALA A 175 3.01 -17.59 -12.70
C ALA A 175 2.31 -18.30 -11.52
N ASN A 176 3.08 -18.95 -10.64
CA ASN A 176 2.55 -19.66 -9.47
C ASN A 176 2.41 -18.78 -8.22
N LYS A 177 3.03 -17.60 -8.20
CA LYS A 177 3.05 -16.66 -7.08
C LYS A 177 3.09 -15.21 -7.59
N PRO A 178 2.09 -14.78 -8.34
CA PRO A 178 2.16 -13.52 -9.08
C PRO A 178 2.23 -12.27 -8.19
N HIS A 179 1.76 -12.36 -6.95
CA HIS A 179 1.80 -11.25 -5.99
C HIS A 179 3.05 -11.24 -5.09
N GLU A 180 3.97 -12.20 -5.22
CA GLU A 180 5.17 -12.17 -4.40
C GLU A 180 6.13 -11.04 -4.80
N ILE A 181 6.63 -10.30 -3.80
CA ILE A 181 7.57 -9.19 -3.99
C ILE A 181 8.83 -9.60 -4.75
N THR A 182 9.29 -10.84 -4.55
CA THR A 182 10.47 -11.38 -5.24
C THR A 182 10.29 -11.44 -6.74
N GLY A 183 9.07 -11.73 -7.23
CA GLY A 183 8.74 -11.70 -8.65
C GLY A 183 8.88 -10.31 -9.26
N TYR A 184 8.53 -9.28 -8.51
CA TYR A 184 8.73 -7.89 -8.91
C TYR A 184 10.20 -7.46 -8.85
N LEU A 185 10.88 -7.72 -7.73
CA LEU A 185 12.24 -7.24 -7.48
C LEU A 185 13.30 -7.87 -8.39
N GLN A 186 13.06 -9.06 -8.93
CA GLN A 186 13.98 -9.67 -9.89
C GLN A 186 13.83 -9.15 -11.32
N HIS A 187 12.73 -8.42 -11.62
CA HIS A 187 12.52 -7.91 -12.97
C HIS A 187 13.54 -6.81 -13.30
N PRO A 188 14.24 -6.89 -14.47
CA PRO A 188 15.32 -5.94 -14.81
C PRO A 188 14.90 -4.48 -14.78
N ASP A 189 13.68 -4.16 -15.24
CA ASP A 189 13.18 -2.78 -15.25
C ASP A 189 12.95 -2.23 -13.83
N VAL A 190 12.54 -3.09 -12.88
CA VAL A 190 12.38 -2.70 -11.48
C VAL A 190 13.76 -2.42 -10.87
N VAL A 191 14.71 -3.36 -11.05
CA VAL A 191 16.09 -3.18 -10.57
C VAL A 191 16.72 -1.91 -11.14
N LYS A 192 16.60 -1.71 -12.46
CA LYS A 192 17.08 -0.50 -13.14
C LYS A 192 16.48 0.77 -12.53
N SER A 193 15.17 0.77 -12.26
CA SER A 193 14.46 1.93 -11.70
C SER A 193 14.92 2.29 -10.29
N ILE A 194 15.37 1.29 -9.51
CA ILE A 194 15.92 1.49 -8.17
C ILE A 194 17.35 2.03 -8.24
N VAL A 195 18.18 1.48 -9.14
CA VAL A 195 19.62 1.77 -9.20
C VAL A 195 19.93 3.07 -9.97
N GLU A 196 19.16 3.37 -11.02
CA GLU A 196 19.42 4.54 -11.88
C GLU A 196 19.54 5.88 -11.12
N PRO A 197 18.69 6.20 -10.11
CA PRO A 197 18.83 7.45 -9.36
C PRO A 197 20.11 7.51 -8.49
N LEU A 198 20.69 6.36 -8.14
CA LEU A 198 21.91 6.27 -7.34
C LEU A 198 23.16 6.60 -8.17
N GLN A 199 23.09 6.41 -9.50
CA GLN A 199 24.21 6.64 -10.41
C GLN A 199 24.31 8.11 -10.87
N LYS A 200 23.25 8.90 -10.68
CA LYS A 200 23.19 10.33 -11.08
C LYS A 200 23.62 11.28 -9.95
N ARG A 201 24.48 10.81 -9.03
CA ARG A 201 25.07 11.63 -7.98
C ARG A 201 26.33 12.34 -8.45
#